data_ad3a5c3db095b1cef00a0392063f042b
#
_entry.id   ad3a5c3db095b1cef00a0392063f042b
#
_cell.length_a   1.000
_cell.length_b   1.000
_cell.length_c   1.000
_cell.angle_alpha   90.00
_cell.angle_beta   90.00
_cell.angle_gamma   90.00
#
_symmetry.space_group_name_H-M   'P 1'
#
loop_
_entity.id
_entity.type
_entity.pdbx_description
1 polymer ?
#
loop_
_entity_poly.entity_id
_entity_poly.type
_entity_poly.pdbx_seq_one_letter_code
_entity_poly.pdbx_strand_id
1 'polypeptide(L)'
;QSPVAGVEEVFEVFGEMLIPLADTRPGADYLALEIGGRYSDYKRAGDSNTWKAGIDWRPIPALRFRGMFQRSVRAPNLLEAFQEQVVENFPFATQPGQDPCSAVSDPVAAGNVEKCIATGLPADQIGVFDAFPQETDFVSGGNPDLVPEEAETLTLGVVIAPESWGSFQIAVDYFELELEGGIGALDAVGACFDSLNTANLYCNRLSRDPVTFNVIEVRETNINRGTLRTTGFDTQVSAGFELPGALAIRDGFADIDVNVVWTHMRENSSQETPFGTVIDCAGYFGWPCIDTSEGQSFPSDRVTTNLSYFSGNLVARLSWRWIDGMK
;
A
#
# COMPACT_ATOMS: atom_id res chain seq x y z
N GLN A 1 -14.07 -11.21 -20.42
CA GLN A 1 -13.13 -11.76 -19.42
C GLN A 1 -13.19 -13.28 -19.51
N SER A 2 -12.05 -13.91 -19.74
CA SER A 2 -11.94 -15.37 -19.69
C SER A 2 -12.19 -15.86 -18.26
N PRO A 3 -12.85 -17.01 -18.06
CA PRO A 3 -13.06 -17.55 -16.74
C PRO A 3 -11.71 -17.98 -16.13
N VAL A 4 -11.43 -17.47 -14.92
CA VAL A 4 -10.25 -17.91 -14.18
C VAL A 4 -10.60 -19.18 -13.42
N ALA A 5 -9.80 -20.23 -13.59
CA ALA A 5 -9.93 -21.49 -12.89
C ALA A 5 -8.63 -21.83 -12.15
N GLY A 6 -8.71 -21.94 -10.85
CA GLY A 6 -7.61 -22.32 -9.98
C GLY A 6 -8.13 -22.80 -8.63
N VAL A 7 -7.30 -23.56 -7.92
CA VAL A 7 -7.60 -24.04 -6.57
C VAL A 7 -6.37 -23.75 -5.70
N GLU A 8 -6.60 -23.05 -4.60
CA GLU A 8 -5.64 -22.93 -3.50
C GLU A 8 -6.19 -23.64 -2.28
N GLU A 9 -5.37 -24.45 -1.66
CA GLU A 9 -5.69 -25.15 -0.42
C GLU A 9 -4.74 -24.63 0.67
N VAL A 10 -5.27 -24.37 1.85
CA VAL A 10 -4.49 -23.88 2.99
C VAL A 10 -4.81 -24.73 4.21
N PHE A 11 -3.79 -25.09 4.97
CA PHE A 11 -3.90 -25.62 6.33
C PHE A 11 -3.41 -24.56 7.31
N GLU A 12 -4.23 -24.23 8.32
CA GLU A 12 -3.91 -23.17 9.27
C GLU A 12 -4.12 -23.63 10.71
N VAL A 13 -3.18 -23.20 11.56
CA VAL A 13 -3.30 -23.30 13.02
C VAL A 13 -3.04 -21.93 13.61
N PHE A 14 -3.92 -21.48 14.49
CA PHE A 14 -3.78 -20.18 15.15
C PHE A 14 -4.17 -20.23 16.62
N GLY A 15 -3.65 -19.26 17.37
CA GLY A 15 -4.00 -19.04 18.75
C GLY A 15 -3.84 -17.57 19.12
N GLU A 16 -4.75 -17.08 19.97
CA GLU A 16 -4.73 -15.73 20.52
C GLU A 16 -4.94 -15.76 22.02
N MET A 17 -4.27 -14.84 22.73
CA MET A 17 -4.36 -14.74 24.17
C MET A 17 -4.37 -13.28 24.60
N LEU A 18 -5.34 -12.92 25.43
CA LEU A 18 -5.37 -11.66 26.18
C LEU A 18 -5.03 -11.97 27.63
N ILE A 19 -3.96 -11.36 28.15
CA ILE A 19 -3.42 -11.61 29.48
C ILE A 19 -3.63 -10.35 30.34
N PRO A 20 -4.65 -10.29 31.19
CA PRO A 20 -4.80 -9.20 32.14
C PRO A 20 -3.71 -9.31 33.21
N LEU A 21 -2.86 -8.27 33.31
CA LEU A 21 -1.74 -8.20 34.26
C LEU A 21 -2.09 -7.43 35.51
N ALA A 22 -2.96 -6.42 35.39
CA ALA A 22 -3.45 -5.63 36.50
C ALA A 22 -4.87 -5.11 36.24
N ASP A 23 -5.66 -5.03 37.31
CA ASP A 23 -7.00 -4.46 37.33
C ASP A 23 -7.17 -3.73 38.66
N THR A 24 -7.66 -2.46 38.61
CA THR A 24 -7.91 -1.60 39.75
C THR A 24 -6.72 -1.44 40.71
N ARG A 25 -5.48 -1.31 40.17
CA ARG A 25 -4.26 -1.08 40.94
C ARG A 25 -3.79 0.36 40.81
N PRO A 26 -3.12 0.94 41.81
CA PRO A 26 -2.52 2.26 41.71
C PRO A 26 -1.54 2.30 40.52
N GLY A 27 -1.74 3.22 39.57
CA GLY A 27 -0.92 3.35 38.35
C GLY A 27 -1.20 2.31 37.27
N ALA A 28 -2.16 1.40 37.48
CA ALA A 28 -2.61 0.41 36.52
C ALA A 28 -4.08 0.07 36.79
N ASP A 29 -4.97 1.04 36.54
CA ASP A 29 -6.42 0.84 36.57
C ASP A 29 -6.83 -0.33 35.64
N TYR A 30 -6.10 -0.46 34.54
CA TYR A 30 -6.11 -1.64 33.68
C TYR A 30 -4.74 -1.80 33.01
N LEU A 31 -4.27 -3.04 32.92
CA LEU A 31 -3.08 -3.40 32.15
C LEU A 31 -3.25 -4.81 31.58
N ALA A 32 -3.14 -4.94 30.28
CA ALA A 32 -3.19 -6.23 29.58
C ALA A 32 -2.16 -6.33 28.47
N LEU A 33 -1.70 -7.55 28.23
CA LEU A 33 -0.95 -7.92 27.04
C LEU A 33 -1.84 -8.72 26.11
N GLU A 34 -1.72 -8.46 24.81
CA GLU A 34 -2.35 -9.23 23.75
C GLU A 34 -1.24 -9.87 22.92
N ILE A 35 -1.33 -11.18 22.71
CA ILE A 35 -0.42 -11.93 21.85
C ILE A 35 -1.23 -12.85 20.96
N GLY A 36 -0.78 -13.04 19.73
CA GLY A 36 -1.40 -13.97 18.80
C GLY A 36 -0.39 -14.48 17.79
N GLY A 37 -0.65 -15.66 17.26
CA GLY A 37 0.16 -16.25 16.19
C GLY A 37 -0.65 -17.18 15.34
N ARG A 38 -0.29 -17.27 14.06
CA ARG A 38 -0.88 -18.18 13.08
C ARG A 38 0.23 -18.74 12.21
N TYR A 39 0.18 -20.02 11.98
CA TYR A 39 0.92 -20.71 10.94
C TYR A 39 -0.05 -21.11 9.84
N SER A 40 0.29 -20.81 8.60
CA SER A 40 -0.49 -21.16 7.41
C SER A 40 0.43 -21.87 6.42
N ASP A 41 -0.01 -23.04 5.93
CA ASP A 41 0.67 -23.80 4.89
C ASP A 41 -0.22 -23.81 3.65
N TYR A 42 0.15 -23.00 2.67
CA TYR A 42 -0.50 -22.90 1.37
C TYR A 42 0.12 -23.90 0.41
N LYS A 43 -0.68 -24.68 -0.25
CA LYS A 43 -0.22 -25.74 -1.16
C LYS A 43 0.73 -25.24 -2.26
N ARG A 44 0.58 -23.98 -2.69
CA ARG A 44 1.37 -23.36 -3.77
C ARG A 44 2.23 -22.22 -3.29
N ALA A 45 1.65 -21.30 -2.55
CA ALA A 45 2.36 -20.12 -2.10
C ALA A 45 3.36 -20.39 -0.95
N GLY A 46 3.41 -21.64 -0.45
CA GLY A 46 4.31 -22.04 0.63
C GLY A 46 3.78 -21.72 2.03
N ASP A 47 4.65 -21.82 3.02
CA ASP A 47 4.31 -21.57 4.41
C ASP A 47 4.50 -20.09 4.80
N SER A 48 3.71 -19.65 5.76
CA SER A 48 3.78 -18.30 6.31
C SER A 48 3.46 -18.28 7.80
N ASN A 49 4.05 -17.30 8.48
CA ASN A 49 3.82 -17.06 9.89
C ASN A 49 3.36 -15.63 10.11
N THR A 50 2.20 -15.46 10.73
CA THR A 50 1.72 -14.17 11.20
C THR A 50 1.72 -14.13 12.71
N TRP A 51 1.96 -12.96 13.28
CA TRP A 51 1.94 -12.79 14.72
C TRP A 51 1.63 -11.35 15.11
N LYS A 52 1.14 -11.18 16.32
CA LYS A 52 0.89 -9.87 16.94
C LYS A 52 1.30 -9.87 18.40
N ALA A 53 1.76 -8.71 18.86
CA ALA A 53 1.99 -8.44 20.27
C ALA A 53 1.57 -7.01 20.59
N GLY A 54 0.78 -6.84 21.62
CA GLY A 54 0.22 -5.54 22.00
C GLY A 54 0.12 -5.35 23.50
N ILE A 55 0.02 -4.08 23.90
CA ILE A 55 -0.18 -3.64 25.26
C ILE A 55 -1.33 -2.65 25.32
N ASP A 56 -2.16 -2.80 26.31
CA ASP A 56 -3.23 -1.87 26.69
C ASP A 56 -3.03 -1.48 28.15
N TRP A 57 -2.65 -0.25 28.39
CA TRP A 57 -2.35 0.26 29.73
C TRP A 57 -3.17 1.51 30.02
N ARG A 58 -3.97 1.43 31.05
CA ARG A 58 -4.76 2.51 31.60
C ARG A 58 -4.26 2.78 33.03
N PRO A 59 -3.32 3.74 33.21
CA PRO A 59 -2.79 4.07 34.55
C PRO A 59 -3.86 4.66 35.46
N ILE A 60 -4.77 5.45 34.90
CA ILE A 60 -5.92 6.06 35.55
C ILE A 60 -7.14 6.01 34.60
N PRO A 61 -8.40 6.07 35.07
CA PRO A 61 -9.57 6.00 34.20
C PRO A 61 -9.58 6.99 33.02
N ALA A 62 -9.01 8.16 33.23
CA ALA A 62 -8.97 9.25 32.24
C ALA A 62 -7.90 9.09 31.15
N LEU A 63 -6.94 8.16 31.31
CA LEU A 63 -5.76 8.07 30.43
C LEU A 63 -5.49 6.61 30.05
N ARG A 64 -5.40 6.35 28.74
CA ARG A 64 -5.12 5.02 28.20
C ARG A 64 -4.01 5.13 27.14
N PHE A 65 -3.04 4.24 27.25
CA PHE A 65 -2.01 4.01 26.25
C PHE A 65 -2.26 2.65 25.58
N ARG A 66 -2.05 2.60 24.28
CA ARG A 66 -2.13 1.35 23.53
C ARG A 66 -0.99 1.25 22.54
N GLY A 67 -0.46 0.05 22.36
CA GLY A 67 0.58 -0.22 21.38
C GLY A 67 0.38 -1.61 20.81
N MET A 68 0.57 -1.76 19.51
CA MET A 68 0.51 -3.03 18.80
C MET A 68 1.61 -3.08 17.77
N PHE A 69 2.33 -4.19 17.73
CA PHE A 69 3.19 -4.54 16.63
C PHE A 69 2.73 -5.89 16.07
N GLN A 70 2.60 -5.96 14.75
CA GLN A 70 2.12 -7.16 14.09
C GLN A 70 2.82 -7.37 12.75
N ARG A 71 2.98 -8.65 12.40
CA ARG A 71 3.33 -9.11 11.06
C ARG A 71 2.14 -9.86 10.49
N SER A 72 1.70 -9.46 9.31
CA SER A 72 0.64 -10.08 8.54
C SER A 72 1.16 -10.55 7.18
N VAL A 73 0.49 -11.54 6.61
CA VAL A 73 0.87 -12.15 5.33
C VAL A 73 -0.39 -12.29 4.49
N ARG A 74 -0.28 -11.98 3.20
CA ARG A 74 -1.33 -12.19 2.21
C ARG A 74 -0.83 -13.10 1.09
N ALA A 75 -1.43 -14.27 0.94
CA ALA A 75 -1.17 -15.12 -0.22
C ALA A 75 -1.73 -14.49 -1.51
N PRO A 76 -1.11 -14.78 -2.68
CA PRO A 76 -1.65 -14.38 -3.97
C PRO A 76 -3.09 -14.84 -4.14
N ASN A 77 -3.95 -13.98 -4.66
CA ASN A 77 -5.31 -14.38 -5.01
C ASN A 77 -5.35 -15.16 -6.32
N LEU A 78 -6.50 -15.77 -6.63
CA LEU A 78 -6.64 -16.61 -7.83
C LEU A 78 -6.44 -15.82 -9.13
N LEU A 79 -6.79 -14.56 -9.18
CA LEU A 79 -6.57 -13.71 -10.36
C LEU A 79 -5.07 -13.42 -10.53
N GLU A 80 -4.41 -13.02 -9.46
CA GLU A 80 -2.97 -12.72 -9.46
C GLU A 80 -2.15 -13.93 -9.92
N ALA A 81 -2.54 -15.14 -9.51
CA ALA A 81 -1.81 -16.37 -9.84
C ALA A 81 -2.23 -17.00 -11.17
N PHE A 82 -3.54 -17.00 -11.51
CA PHE A 82 -4.07 -17.85 -12.59
C PHE A 82 -4.86 -17.09 -13.64
N GLN A 83 -4.88 -15.76 -13.63
CA GLN A 83 -5.45 -15.02 -14.75
C GLN A 83 -4.75 -15.46 -16.05
N GLU A 84 -5.56 -15.77 -17.07
CA GLU A 84 -5.03 -16.11 -18.38
C GLU A 84 -4.09 -15.02 -18.89
N GLN A 85 -2.93 -15.41 -19.39
CA GLN A 85 -2.00 -14.47 -19.99
C GLN A 85 -2.57 -14.00 -21.33
N VAL A 86 -2.70 -12.69 -21.47
CA VAL A 86 -3.20 -12.03 -22.67
C VAL A 86 -2.02 -11.47 -23.42
N VAL A 87 -2.02 -11.65 -24.73
CA VAL A 87 -1.02 -11.08 -25.64
C VAL A 87 -1.66 -9.91 -26.38
N GLU A 88 -1.10 -8.73 -26.18
CA GLU A 88 -1.45 -7.53 -26.95
C GLU A 88 -0.32 -7.18 -27.88
N ASN A 89 -0.64 -6.86 -29.14
CA ASN A 89 0.35 -6.57 -30.17
C ASN A 89 0.37 -5.08 -30.46
N PHE A 90 1.49 -4.43 -30.22
CA PHE A 90 1.76 -3.06 -30.64
C PHE A 90 3.26 -2.81 -30.78
N PRO A 91 3.67 -1.80 -31.56
CA PRO A 91 5.09 -1.56 -31.80
C PRO A 91 5.81 -1.15 -30.51
N PHE A 92 6.88 -1.86 -30.16
CA PHE A 92 7.78 -1.51 -29.05
C PHE A 92 8.51 -0.17 -29.31
N ALA A 93 8.97 0.03 -30.56
CA ALA A 93 9.65 1.25 -30.96
C ALA A 93 9.03 1.78 -32.27
N THR A 94 8.34 2.92 -32.22
CA THR A 94 7.74 3.58 -33.37
C THR A 94 8.60 4.74 -33.90
N GLN A 95 9.58 5.19 -33.11
CA GLN A 95 10.49 6.28 -33.42
C GLN A 95 11.93 5.92 -33.07
N PRO A 96 12.92 6.47 -33.77
CA PRO A 96 14.32 6.30 -33.42
C PRO A 96 14.58 6.68 -31.95
N GLY A 97 15.33 5.84 -31.22
CA GLY A 97 15.69 6.09 -29.82
C GLY A 97 14.67 5.61 -28.79
N GLN A 98 13.53 5.05 -29.18
CA GLN A 98 12.61 4.42 -28.23
C GLN A 98 13.12 3.07 -27.69
N ASP A 99 13.86 2.30 -28.50
CA ASP A 99 14.59 1.14 -27.99
C ASP A 99 15.90 1.63 -27.33
N PRO A 100 16.09 1.42 -26.02
CA PRO A 100 17.31 1.84 -25.32
C PRO A 100 18.59 1.19 -25.82
N CYS A 101 18.48 0.13 -26.63
CA CYS A 101 19.62 -0.58 -27.23
C CYS A 101 19.92 -0.17 -28.67
N SER A 102 19.07 0.67 -29.28
CA SER A 102 19.29 1.19 -30.61
C SER A 102 20.55 2.07 -30.65
N ALA A 103 21.29 2.09 -31.78
CA ALA A 103 22.45 2.95 -32.00
C ALA A 103 22.13 4.43 -31.78
N VAL A 104 20.91 4.86 -32.13
CA VAL A 104 20.44 6.25 -31.94
C VAL A 104 20.30 6.60 -30.43
N SER A 105 20.04 5.62 -29.56
CA SER A 105 19.94 5.79 -28.09
C SER A 105 21.29 5.82 -27.40
N ASP A 106 22.38 5.55 -28.12
CA ASP A 106 23.75 5.44 -27.62
C ASP A 106 23.86 4.59 -26.33
N PRO A 107 23.64 3.27 -26.41
CA PRO A 107 23.62 2.40 -25.22
C PRO A 107 24.96 2.40 -24.48
N VAL A 108 26.05 2.80 -25.11
CA VAL A 108 27.38 2.93 -24.48
C VAL A 108 27.42 4.16 -23.59
N ALA A 109 27.05 5.33 -24.10
CA ALA A 109 27.00 6.54 -23.30
C ALA A 109 25.92 6.49 -22.21
N ALA A 110 24.80 5.80 -22.47
CA ALA A 110 23.74 5.57 -21.50
C ALA A 110 24.07 4.52 -20.42
N GLY A 111 25.18 3.77 -20.53
CA GLY A 111 25.55 2.71 -19.59
C GLY A 111 24.66 1.47 -19.69
N ASN A 112 24.00 1.24 -20.82
CA ASN A 112 23.03 0.15 -21.01
C ASN A 112 23.60 -1.10 -21.71
N VAL A 113 24.92 -1.16 -21.96
CA VAL A 113 25.56 -2.25 -22.71
C VAL A 113 25.19 -3.63 -22.15
N GLU A 114 25.43 -3.86 -20.86
CA GLU A 114 25.14 -5.14 -20.20
C GLU A 114 23.64 -5.48 -20.18
N LYS A 115 22.80 -4.45 -20.01
CA LYS A 115 21.33 -4.61 -20.07
C LYS A 115 20.89 -5.03 -21.47
N CYS A 116 21.42 -4.41 -22.50
CA CYS A 116 21.14 -4.76 -23.90
C CYS A 116 21.58 -6.20 -24.22
N ILE A 117 22.76 -6.62 -23.75
CA ILE A 117 23.21 -8.00 -23.89
C ILE A 117 22.23 -8.95 -23.13
N ALA A 118 21.80 -8.56 -21.94
CA ALA A 118 20.86 -9.36 -21.15
C ALA A 118 19.46 -9.47 -21.79
N THR A 119 19.07 -8.54 -22.68
CA THR A 119 17.83 -8.67 -23.49
C THR A 119 18.03 -9.55 -24.72
N GLY A 120 19.23 -10.07 -24.98
CA GLY A 120 19.54 -10.93 -26.14
C GLY A 120 20.16 -10.21 -27.33
N LEU A 121 20.56 -8.93 -27.20
CA LEU A 121 21.30 -8.25 -28.27
C LEU A 121 22.77 -8.73 -28.29
N PRO A 122 23.30 -9.23 -29.42
CA PRO A 122 24.69 -9.62 -29.53
C PRO A 122 25.66 -8.44 -29.28
N ALA A 123 26.78 -8.70 -28.62
CA ALA A 123 27.74 -7.67 -28.25
C ALA A 123 28.32 -6.90 -29.45
N ASP A 124 28.44 -7.52 -30.61
CA ASP A 124 28.90 -6.91 -31.85
C ASP A 124 27.85 -6.00 -32.50
N GLN A 125 26.61 -6.07 -32.02
CA GLN A 125 25.52 -5.19 -32.47
C GLN A 125 25.37 -3.92 -31.60
N ILE A 126 26.06 -3.83 -30.49
CA ILE A 126 26.06 -2.64 -29.63
C ILE A 126 26.58 -1.41 -30.40
N GLY A 127 25.76 -0.36 -30.48
CA GLY A 127 26.06 0.85 -31.22
C GLY A 127 25.96 0.72 -32.75
N VAL A 128 25.49 -0.42 -33.26
CA VAL A 128 25.29 -0.71 -34.68
C VAL A 128 23.83 -0.96 -35.02
N PHE A 129 23.14 -1.72 -34.16
CA PHE A 129 21.74 -2.07 -34.32
C PHE A 129 20.85 -0.83 -34.30
N ASP A 130 19.92 -0.76 -35.25
CA ASP A 130 18.92 0.30 -35.33
C ASP A 130 17.52 -0.32 -35.30
N ALA A 131 16.75 0.05 -34.30
CA ALA A 131 15.38 -0.45 -34.13
C ALA A 131 14.48 0.16 -35.21
N PHE A 132 13.60 -0.65 -35.76
CA PHE A 132 12.56 -0.20 -36.68
C PHE A 132 11.17 -0.64 -36.17
N PRO A 133 10.09 0.06 -36.57
CA PRO A 133 8.75 -0.29 -36.15
C PRO A 133 8.41 -1.74 -36.51
N GLN A 134 8.18 -2.55 -35.48
CA GLN A 134 7.76 -3.94 -35.59
C GLN A 134 6.75 -4.24 -34.47
N GLU A 135 5.76 -5.03 -34.76
CA GLU A 135 4.83 -5.52 -33.73
C GLU A 135 5.56 -6.40 -32.70
N THR A 136 5.26 -6.15 -31.46
CA THR A 136 5.84 -6.80 -30.29
C THR A 136 4.72 -7.34 -29.45
N ASP A 137 4.88 -8.55 -28.95
CA ASP A 137 3.94 -9.22 -28.06
C ASP A 137 4.14 -8.72 -26.64
N PHE A 138 3.17 -7.98 -26.08
CA PHE A 138 3.13 -7.64 -24.68
C PHE A 138 2.28 -8.67 -23.95
N VAL A 139 2.92 -9.45 -23.09
CA VAL A 139 2.29 -10.55 -22.35
C VAL A 139 2.00 -10.12 -20.94
N SER A 140 0.73 -9.88 -20.63
CA SER A 140 0.25 -9.57 -19.28
C SER A 140 -0.59 -10.70 -18.71
N GLY A 141 -0.76 -10.75 -17.38
CA GLY A 141 -1.62 -11.75 -16.73
C GLY A 141 -1.02 -12.33 -15.46
N GLY A 142 -1.59 -13.45 -15.01
CA GLY A 142 -1.23 -14.12 -13.78
C GLY A 142 0.14 -14.78 -13.81
N ASN A 143 0.66 -15.02 -12.60
CA ASN A 143 1.91 -15.74 -12.39
C ASN A 143 1.75 -16.75 -11.24
N PRO A 144 1.81 -18.08 -11.52
CA PRO A 144 1.66 -19.09 -10.47
C PRO A 144 2.86 -19.21 -9.53
N ASP A 145 3.99 -18.54 -9.83
CA ASP A 145 5.22 -18.57 -9.04
C ASP A 145 5.27 -17.43 -7.99
N LEU A 146 4.17 -16.71 -7.81
CA LEU A 146 4.07 -15.67 -6.79
C LEU A 146 4.18 -16.26 -5.38
N VAL A 147 4.93 -15.56 -4.53
CA VAL A 147 5.01 -15.84 -3.09
C VAL A 147 4.10 -14.89 -2.31
N PRO A 148 3.74 -15.20 -1.06
CA PRO A 148 2.97 -14.28 -0.23
C PRO A 148 3.69 -12.93 -0.05
N GLU A 149 2.91 -11.85 0.01
CA GLU A 149 3.39 -10.54 0.44
C GLU A 149 3.32 -10.44 1.97
N GLU A 150 4.24 -9.70 2.56
CA GLU A 150 4.36 -9.53 3.99
C GLU A 150 4.20 -8.07 4.40
N ALA A 151 3.48 -7.82 5.49
CA ALA A 151 3.33 -6.48 6.03
C ALA A 151 3.65 -6.45 7.52
N GLU A 152 4.49 -5.50 7.92
CA GLU A 152 4.72 -5.14 9.31
C GLU A 152 3.96 -3.85 9.64
N THR A 153 3.30 -3.85 10.80
CA THR A 153 2.52 -2.68 11.25
C THR A 153 2.83 -2.39 12.71
N LEU A 154 3.18 -1.14 13.00
CA LEU A 154 3.28 -0.58 14.33
C LEU A 154 2.19 0.47 14.54
N THR A 155 1.44 0.34 15.62
CA THR A 155 0.52 1.38 16.09
C THR A 155 0.80 1.74 17.53
N LEU A 156 0.83 3.05 17.84
CA LEU A 156 1.00 3.57 19.20
C LEU A 156 -0.03 4.66 19.44
N GLY A 157 -0.82 4.53 20.47
CA GLY A 157 -1.93 5.44 20.72
C GLY A 157 -2.04 5.91 22.16
N VAL A 158 -2.59 7.10 22.33
CA VAL A 158 -2.99 7.67 23.62
C VAL A 158 -4.44 8.13 23.52
N VAL A 159 -5.23 7.80 24.55
CA VAL A 159 -6.60 8.26 24.68
C VAL A 159 -6.74 9.00 26.02
N ILE A 160 -7.31 10.19 25.95
CA ILE A 160 -7.60 11.05 27.10
C ILE A 160 -9.10 11.26 27.15
N ALA A 161 -9.74 10.83 28.22
CA ALA A 161 -11.19 10.91 28.44
C ALA A 161 -11.51 11.20 29.90
N PRO A 162 -11.31 12.46 30.38
CA PRO A 162 -11.55 12.83 31.77
C PRO A 162 -13.06 12.85 32.07
N GLU A 163 -13.50 12.12 33.07
CA GLU A 163 -14.92 12.11 33.50
C GLU A 163 -15.46 13.50 33.85
N SER A 164 -14.58 14.38 34.37
CA SER A 164 -14.94 15.77 34.71
C SER A 164 -15.28 16.65 33.51
N TRP A 165 -14.98 16.23 32.30
CA TRP A 165 -15.24 16.96 31.05
C TRP A 165 -16.49 16.46 30.31
N GLY A 166 -17.31 15.66 30.98
CA GLY A 166 -18.51 15.05 30.38
C GLY A 166 -18.14 13.99 29.34
N SER A 167 -18.73 14.06 28.16
CA SER A 167 -18.49 13.12 27.08
C SER A 167 -17.31 13.51 26.16
N PHE A 168 -16.34 14.28 26.67
CA PHE A 168 -15.15 14.63 25.90
C PHE A 168 -14.13 13.48 25.86
N GLN A 169 -13.63 13.19 24.65
CA GLN A 169 -12.55 12.26 24.44
C GLN A 169 -11.65 12.75 23.29
N ILE A 170 -10.34 12.60 23.47
CA ILE A 170 -9.36 12.75 22.40
C ILE A 170 -8.51 11.48 22.33
N ALA A 171 -8.30 10.98 21.11
CA ALA A 171 -7.39 9.90 20.80
C ALA A 171 -6.38 10.38 19.75
N VAL A 172 -5.12 10.04 19.95
CA VAL A 172 -4.04 10.27 18.97
C VAL A 172 -3.30 8.96 18.80
N ASP A 173 -3.25 8.48 17.57
CA ASP A 173 -2.58 7.24 17.18
C ASP A 173 -1.53 7.53 16.12
N TYR A 174 -0.31 7.08 16.36
CA TYR A 174 0.73 6.93 15.34
C TYR A 174 0.56 5.59 14.66
N PHE A 175 0.71 5.56 13.35
CA PHE A 175 0.75 4.32 12.58
C PHE A 175 1.97 4.31 11.65
N GLU A 176 2.51 3.13 11.48
CA GLU A 176 3.54 2.80 10.50
C GLU A 176 3.21 1.43 9.92
N LEU A 177 3.13 1.35 8.60
CA LEU A 177 2.92 0.13 7.85
C LEU A 177 3.99 0.04 6.78
N GLU A 178 4.65 -1.11 6.70
CA GLU A 178 5.60 -1.45 5.65
C GLU A 178 5.17 -2.78 5.01
N LEU A 179 4.95 -2.76 3.70
CA LEU A 179 4.58 -3.92 2.89
C LEU A 179 5.77 -4.28 2.02
N GLU A 180 6.23 -5.52 2.11
CA GLU A 180 7.27 -6.09 1.26
C GLU A 180 6.70 -7.09 0.26
N GLY A 181 7.28 -7.11 -0.94
CA GLY A 181 6.89 -8.05 -1.98
C GLY A 181 5.46 -7.88 -2.50
N GLY A 182 4.92 -6.66 -2.48
CA GLY A 182 3.58 -6.36 -2.99
C GLY A 182 3.37 -6.92 -4.39
N ILE A 183 2.24 -7.61 -4.60
CA ILE A 183 1.94 -8.27 -5.87
C ILE A 183 1.36 -7.27 -6.87
N GLY A 184 1.92 -7.26 -8.08
CA GLY A 184 1.43 -6.43 -9.16
C GLY A 184 2.14 -6.67 -10.49
N ALA A 185 1.62 -6.07 -11.57
CA ALA A 185 2.25 -6.11 -12.88
C ALA A 185 3.58 -5.33 -12.87
N LEU A 186 4.54 -5.79 -13.64
CA LEU A 186 5.85 -5.17 -13.78
C LEU A 186 5.92 -4.38 -15.09
N ASP A 187 6.36 -3.11 -15.03
CA ASP A 187 6.94 -2.45 -16.22
C ASP A 187 8.32 -3.08 -16.49
N ALA A 188 8.34 -4.10 -17.33
CA ALA A 188 9.55 -4.87 -17.59
C ALA A 188 10.63 -4.04 -18.28
N VAL A 189 10.24 -3.09 -19.14
CA VAL A 189 11.15 -2.22 -19.86
C VAL A 189 11.78 -1.20 -18.90
N GLY A 190 10.95 -0.48 -18.15
CA GLY A 190 11.42 0.48 -17.15
C GLY A 190 12.31 -0.19 -16.10
N ALA A 191 11.94 -1.34 -15.60
CA ALA A 191 12.72 -2.09 -14.62
C ALA A 191 14.06 -2.61 -15.17
N CYS A 192 14.12 -3.10 -16.42
CA CYS A 192 15.37 -3.54 -17.03
C CYS A 192 16.33 -2.35 -17.20
N PHE A 193 15.85 -1.22 -17.72
CA PHE A 193 16.69 -0.07 -18.08
C PHE A 193 16.82 0.98 -16.97
N ASP A 194 16.28 0.74 -15.78
CA ASP A 194 16.50 1.61 -14.62
C ASP A 194 18.01 1.76 -14.35
N SER A 195 18.46 3.01 -14.16
CA SER A 195 19.88 3.33 -13.93
C SER A 195 20.47 2.68 -12.69
N LEU A 196 19.62 2.35 -11.69
CA LEU A 196 19.99 1.68 -10.45
C LEU A 196 20.06 0.15 -10.61
N ASN A 197 19.54 -0.39 -11.71
CA ASN A 197 19.60 -1.82 -12.02
C ASN A 197 21.00 -2.25 -12.49
N THR A 198 21.92 -2.44 -11.57
CA THR A 198 23.31 -2.86 -11.88
C THR A 198 23.44 -4.37 -12.06
N ALA A 199 22.46 -5.14 -11.64
CA ALA A 199 22.44 -6.60 -11.75
C ALA A 199 21.71 -7.10 -13.01
N ASN A 200 21.24 -6.20 -13.88
CA ASN A 200 20.45 -6.49 -15.08
C ASN A 200 19.21 -7.35 -14.81
N LEU A 201 18.61 -7.18 -13.63
CA LEU A 201 17.38 -7.88 -13.25
C LEU A 201 16.25 -7.50 -14.23
N TYR A 202 15.35 -8.43 -14.48
CA TYR A 202 14.19 -8.27 -15.36
C TYR A 202 14.49 -8.06 -16.84
N CYS A 203 15.76 -7.90 -17.27
CA CYS A 203 16.09 -7.76 -18.71
C CYS A 203 15.78 -9.03 -19.51
N ASN A 204 15.78 -10.20 -18.87
CA ASN A 204 15.36 -11.47 -19.46
C ASN A 204 13.85 -11.56 -19.73
N ARG A 205 13.07 -10.54 -19.34
CA ARG A 205 11.64 -10.41 -19.68
C ARG A 205 11.41 -9.78 -21.04
N LEU A 206 12.46 -9.26 -21.65
CA LEU A 206 12.46 -8.81 -23.02
C LEU A 206 13.15 -9.86 -23.89
N SER A 207 12.51 -10.25 -25.01
CA SER A 207 13.07 -11.20 -25.97
C SER A 207 13.25 -10.51 -27.32
N ARG A 208 14.40 -10.77 -27.99
CA ARG A 208 14.71 -10.20 -29.29
C ARG A 208 14.70 -11.25 -30.40
N ASP A 209 14.30 -10.84 -31.57
CA ASP A 209 14.46 -11.63 -32.78
C ASP A 209 15.95 -11.86 -33.08
N PRO A 210 16.40 -13.09 -33.32
CA PRO A 210 17.82 -13.39 -33.51
C PRO A 210 18.41 -12.86 -34.82
N VAL A 211 17.59 -12.40 -35.78
CA VAL A 211 18.00 -11.92 -37.10
C VAL A 211 17.89 -10.40 -37.20
N THR A 212 16.75 -9.86 -36.76
CA THR A 212 16.47 -8.41 -36.87
C THR A 212 16.87 -7.66 -35.60
N PHE A 213 17.07 -8.36 -34.49
CA PHE A 213 17.41 -7.86 -33.16
C PHE A 213 16.34 -6.95 -32.52
N ASN A 214 15.20 -6.72 -33.19
CA ASN A 214 14.09 -6.02 -32.59
C ASN A 214 13.48 -6.79 -31.42
N VAL A 215 12.90 -6.09 -30.46
CA VAL A 215 12.13 -6.70 -29.36
C VAL A 215 10.85 -7.31 -29.94
N ILE A 216 10.65 -8.60 -29.74
CA ILE A 216 9.48 -9.35 -30.21
C ILE A 216 8.52 -9.74 -29.10
N GLU A 217 9.00 -9.79 -27.84
CA GLU A 217 8.17 -10.08 -26.69
C GLU A 217 8.62 -9.27 -25.47
N VAL A 218 7.65 -8.74 -24.72
CA VAL A 218 7.82 -8.10 -23.41
C VAL A 218 6.86 -8.77 -22.43
N ARG A 219 7.38 -9.31 -21.31
CA ARG A 219 6.58 -9.99 -20.29
C ARG A 219 6.33 -9.11 -19.08
N GLU A 220 5.10 -8.64 -18.94
CA GLU A 220 4.59 -7.79 -17.87
C GLU A 220 3.63 -8.52 -16.93
N THR A 221 3.86 -9.83 -16.74
CA THR A 221 3.07 -10.63 -15.79
C THR A 221 3.32 -10.21 -14.36
N ASN A 222 2.37 -10.53 -13.47
CA ASN A 222 2.49 -10.24 -12.05
C ASN A 222 3.79 -10.76 -11.44
N ILE A 223 4.38 -9.98 -10.55
CA ILE A 223 5.54 -10.33 -9.74
C ILE A 223 5.35 -9.85 -8.30
N ASN A 224 6.14 -10.37 -7.39
CA ASN A 224 6.35 -9.73 -6.10
C ASN A 224 7.27 -8.52 -6.33
N ARG A 225 6.72 -7.33 -6.21
CA ARG A 225 7.41 -6.04 -6.42
C ARG A 225 8.18 -5.62 -5.17
N GLY A 226 8.66 -4.38 -5.14
CA GLY A 226 9.40 -3.80 -4.03
C GLY A 226 8.58 -3.57 -2.77
N THR A 227 8.69 -2.40 -2.18
CA THR A 227 8.09 -2.06 -0.88
C THR A 227 7.09 -0.92 -1.01
N LEU A 228 6.11 -0.92 -0.11
CA LEU A 228 5.22 0.22 0.14
C LEU A 228 5.31 0.57 1.62
N ARG A 229 5.50 1.86 1.95
CA ARG A 229 5.55 2.32 3.33
C ARG A 229 4.62 3.50 3.53
N THR A 230 3.80 3.40 4.58
CA THR A 230 2.88 4.48 4.96
C THR A 230 3.04 4.79 6.44
N THR A 231 3.26 6.07 6.78
CA THR A 231 3.38 6.51 8.17
C THR A 231 2.56 7.78 8.40
N GLY A 232 2.03 7.93 9.62
CA GLY A 232 1.25 9.11 9.95
C GLY A 232 0.66 9.11 11.34
N PHE A 233 -0.28 10.02 11.54
CA PHE A 233 -1.04 10.17 12.77
C PHE A 233 -2.53 10.26 12.46
N ASP A 234 -3.33 9.56 13.24
CA ASP A 234 -4.77 9.74 13.31
C ASP A 234 -5.13 10.41 14.63
N THR A 235 -5.87 11.51 14.56
CA THR A 235 -6.40 12.20 15.73
C THR A 235 -7.90 12.21 15.66
N GLN A 236 -8.55 11.71 16.70
CA GLN A 236 -9.99 11.75 16.84
C GLN A 236 -10.37 12.54 18.10
N VAL A 237 -11.27 13.51 17.93
CA VAL A 237 -11.88 14.27 19.03
C VAL A 237 -13.38 14.03 18.99
N SER A 238 -13.92 13.61 20.11
CA SER A 238 -15.38 13.44 20.29
C SER A 238 -15.81 14.24 21.51
N ALA A 239 -16.89 15.01 21.40
CA ALA A 239 -17.44 15.79 22.48
C ALA A 239 -18.95 15.88 22.35
N GLY A 240 -19.66 15.70 23.45
CA GLY A 240 -21.10 15.90 23.57
C GLY A 240 -21.41 16.98 24.59
N PHE A 241 -22.34 17.84 24.27
CA PHE A 241 -22.75 18.98 25.10
C PHE A 241 -24.26 19.06 25.21
N GLU A 242 -24.78 19.12 26.44
CA GLU A 242 -26.16 19.51 26.69
C GLU A 242 -26.31 21.02 26.45
N LEU A 243 -27.30 21.39 25.67
CA LEU A 243 -27.59 22.79 25.38
C LEU A 243 -28.67 23.35 26.33
N PRO A 244 -28.58 24.66 26.66
CA PRO A 244 -29.67 25.31 27.39
C PRO A 244 -31.03 25.10 26.70
N GLY A 245 -32.09 24.89 27.46
CA GLY A 245 -33.43 24.60 26.94
C GLY A 245 -33.98 25.69 25.98
N ALA A 246 -33.44 26.92 26.06
CA ALA A 246 -33.72 28.00 25.10
C ALA A 246 -33.27 27.69 23.66
N LEU A 247 -32.34 26.76 23.48
CA LEU A 247 -31.84 26.29 22.19
C LEU A 247 -32.50 24.99 21.75
N ALA A 248 -33.38 24.42 22.56
CA ALA A 248 -34.18 23.26 22.20
C ALA A 248 -35.32 23.65 21.25
N ILE A 249 -35.38 23.01 20.10
CA ILE A 249 -36.46 23.21 19.14
C ILE A 249 -37.70 22.44 19.58
N ARG A 250 -37.51 21.33 20.29
CA ARG A 250 -38.60 20.47 20.82
C ARG A 250 -38.24 19.97 22.22
N ASP A 251 -39.24 19.73 23.03
CA ASP A 251 -39.21 19.02 24.33
C ASP A 251 -38.27 19.58 25.40
N GLY A 252 -37.79 20.83 25.24
CA GLY A 252 -37.00 21.57 26.24
C GLY A 252 -35.57 21.02 26.49
N PHE A 253 -35.15 20.01 25.73
CA PHE A 253 -33.81 19.41 25.78
C PHE A 253 -33.18 19.44 24.40
N ALA A 254 -31.90 19.75 24.36
CA ALA A 254 -31.12 19.63 23.14
C ALA A 254 -29.69 19.22 23.47
N ASP A 255 -29.10 18.43 22.58
CA ASP A 255 -27.74 17.96 22.67
C ASP A 255 -27.01 18.22 21.37
N ILE A 256 -25.73 18.49 21.48
CA ILE A 256 -24.80 18.57 20.32
C ILE A 256 -23.71 17.54 20.52
N ASP A 257 -23.51 16.69 19.51
CA ASP A 257 -22.33 15.84 19.38
C ASP A 257 -21.44 16.35 18.27
N VAL A 258 -20.16 16.50 18.59
CA VAL A 258 -19.09 16.86 17.66
C VAL A 258 -18.12 15.70 17.58
N ASN A 259 -17.83 15.28 16.34
CA ASN A 259 -16.78 14.29 16.08
C ASN A 259 -15.86 14.86 14.98
N VAL A 260 -14.58 14.96 15.29
CA VAL A 260 -13.53 15.40 14.37
C VAL A 260 -12.55 14.25 14.21
N VAL A 261 -12.29 13.86 12.97
CA VAL A 261 -11.22 12.92 12.59
C VAL A 261 -10.25 13.66 11.69
N TRP A 262 -9.01 13.72 12.13
CA TRP A 262 -7.90 14.29 11.38
C TRP A 262 -6.83 13.23 11.15
N THR A 263 -6.54 12.94 9.89
CA THR A 263 -5.41 12.09 9.46
C THR A 263 -4.31 12.97 8.92
N HIS A 264 -3.11 12.87 9.49
CA HIS A 264 -1.90 13.48 8.99
C HIS A 264 -0.95 12.39 8.47
N MET A 265 -0.76 12.35 7.15
CA MET A 265 0.14 11.43 6.46
C MET A 265 1.53 12.05 6.38
N ARG A 266 2.51 11.42 6.98
CA ARG A 266 3.91 11.87 6.95
C ARG A 266 4.66 11.35 5.75
N GLU A 267 4.37 10.12 5.38
CA GLU A 267 5.02 9.38 4.30
C GLU A 267 4.01 8.44 3.65
N ASN A 268 4.05 8.35 2.35
CA ASN A 268 3.38 7.32 1.56
C ASN A 268 4.30 6.98 0.40
N SER A 269 5.32 6.20 0.69
CA SER A 269 6.39 5.90 -0.24
C SER A 269 6.21 4.51 -0.86
N SER A 270 6.59 4.40 -2.12
CA SER A 270 6.65 3.13 -2.84
C SER A 270 7.98 2.97 -3.56
N GLN A 271 8.41 1.73 -3.65
CA GLN A 271 9.56 1.30 -4.44
C GLN A 271 9.12 0.10 -5.28
N GLU A 272 9.02 0.27 -6.58
CA GLU A 272 8.45 -0.78 -7.45
C GLU A 272 9.36 -1.98 -7.64
N THR A 273 10.67 -1.78 -7.56
CA THR A 273 11.66 -2.86 -7.69
C THR A 273 12.66 -2.77 -6.55
N PRO A 274 13.35 -3.88 -6.18
CA PRO A 274 14.30 -3.89 -5.07
C PRO A 274 15.48 -2.90 -5.19
N PHE A 275 15.69 -2.35 -6.38
CA PHE A 275 16.74 -1.35 -6.69
C PHE A 275 16.18 0.00 -7.14
N GLY A 276 14.86 0.08 -7.38
CA GLY A 276 14.21 1.29 -7.89
C GLY A 276 14.29 2.46 -6.90
N THR A 277 14.07 3.65 -7.41
CA THR A 277 13.99 4.86 -6.60
C THR A 277 12.76 4.80 -5.69
N VAL A 278 12.94 5.12 -4.42
CA VAL A 278 11.83 5.32 -3.49
C VAL A 278 11.13 6.64 -3.85
N ILE A 279 9.83 6.58 -4.08
CA ILE A 279 8.99 7.73 -4.41
C ILE A 279 8.02 7.96 -3.27
N ASP A 280 8.12 9.12 -2.61
CA ASP A 280 7.17 9.54 -1.57
C ASP A 280 6.08 10.41 -2.17
N CYS A 281 4.84 9.96 -2.06
CA CYS A 281 3.67 10.61 -2.64
C CYS A 281 2.81 11.36 -1.61
N ALA A 282 3.23 11.46 -0.35
CA ALA A 282 2.48 12.22 0.65
C ALA A 282 2.43 13.72 0.28
N GLY A 283 1.24 14.26 0.06
CA GLY A 283 1.02 15.65 -0.34
C GLY A 283 1.29 15.96 -1.81
N TYR A 284 1.51 14.96 -2.65
CA TYR A 284 1.73 15.14 -4.09
C TYR A 284 0.57 14.61 -4.92
N PHE A 285 0.37 15.27 -6.06
CA PHE A 285 -0.62 14.90 -7.07
C PHE A 285 0.04 14.96 -8.46
N GLY A 286 -0.08 13.93 -9.25
CA GLY A 286 0.54 13.86 -10.57
C GLY A 286 1.53 12.72 -10.69
N TRP A 287 2.02 12.47 -11.90
CA TRP A 287 3.00 11.41 -12.14
C TRP A 287 4.32 11.71 -11.38
N PRO A 288 4.94 10.74 -10.70
CA PRO A 288 4.61 9.31 -10.63
C PRO A 288 3.65 8.93 -9.48
N CYS A 289 3.08 9.88 -8.77
CA CYS A 289 2.23 9.67 -7.58
C CYS A 289 0.75 9.42 -7.90
N ILE A 290 0.35 9.47 -9.15
CA ILE A 290 -0.98 9.04 -9.59
C ILE A 290 -0.87 7.65 -10.18
N ASP A 291 -1.57 6.70 -9.58
CA ASP A 291 -1.99 5.52 -10.30
C ASP A 291 -3.11 5.93 -11.26
N THR A 292 -2.81 5.92 -12.56
CA THR A 292 -3.74 6.31 -13.62
C THR A 292 -4.96 5.40 -13.70
N SER A 293 -4.90 4.21 -13.10
CA SER A 293 -6.00 3.24 -13.08
C SER A 293 -7.04 3.55 -12.00
N GLU A 294 -6.66 4.16 -10.86
CA GLU A 294 -7.56 4.39 -9.73
C GLU A 294 -7.74 5.86 -9.33
N GLY A 295 -6.92 6.77 -9.86
CA GLY A 295 -7.02 8.21 -9.59
C GLY A 295 -6.82 8.56 -8.10
N GLN A 296 -6.09 7.73 -7.37
CA GLN A 296 -5.85 7.94 -5.94
C GLN A 296 -4.88 9.08 -5.73
N SER A 297 -5.15 9.89 -4.74
CA SER A 297 -4.31 10.98 -4.29
C SER A 297 -4.07 10.85 -2.78
N PHE A 298 -2.88 11.25 -2.33
CA PHE A 298 -2.44 11.10 -0.96
C PHE A 298 -2.19 12.46 -0.30
N PRO A 299 -3.25 13.23 0.04
CA PRO A 299 -3.09 14.51 0.71
C PRO A 299 -2.43 14.31 2.07
N SER A 300 -1.51 15.23 2.43
CA SER A 300 -0.84 15.18 3.74
C SER A 300 -1.83 15.33 4.88
N ASP A 301 -2.85 16.14 4.72
CA ASP A 301 -3.85 16.38 5.76
C ASP A 301 -5.27 16.17 5.25
N ARG A 302 -6.05 15.49 6.05
CA ARG A 302 -7.45 15.19 5.78
C ARG A 302 -8.25 15.32 7.07
N VAL A 303 -9.25 16.23 7.10
CA VAL A 303 -10.10 16.46 8.28
C VAL A 303 -11.55 16.19 7.90
N THR A 304 -12.23 15.39 8.72
CA THR A 304 -13.68 15.19 8.63
C THR A 304 -14.30 15.61 9.95
N THR A 305 -15.23 16.55 9.89
CA THR A 305 -15.99 17.05 11.06
C THR A 305 -17.45 16.69 10.89
N ASN A 306 -18.02 16.01 11.87
CA ASN A 306 -19.43 15.71 11.96
C ASN A 306 -20.02 16.43 13.18
N LEU A 307 -21.07 17.20 12.94
CA LEU A 307 -21.86 17.87 13.95
C LEU A 307 -23.27 17.29 13.92
N SER A 308 -23.75 16.80 15.04
CA SER A 308 -25.10 16.29 15.18
C SER A 308 -25.83 17.07 16.28
N TYR A 309 -27.00 17.59 15.95
CA TYR A 309 -27.89 18.25 16.89
C TYR A 309 -29.12 17.40 17.11
N PHE A 310 -29.50 17.21 18.38
CA PHE A 310 -30.66 16.43 18.79
C PHE A 310 -31.61 17.29 19.61
N SER A 311 -32.90 17.23 19.33
CA SER A 311 -33.93 17.89 20.14
C SER A 311 -35.26 17.14 19.97
N GLY A 312 -35.66 16.35 20.96
CA GLY A 312 -36.79 15.42 20.84
C GLY A 312 -36.60 14.44 19.67
N ASN A 313 -37.58 14.40 18.76
CA ASN A 313 -37.49 13.55 17.55
C ASN A 313 -36.74 14.24 16.38
N LEU A 314 -36.25 15.49 16.57
CA LEU A 314 -35.50 16.18 15.53
C LEU A 314 -34.03 15.82 15.64
N VAL A 315 -33.45 15.38 14.52
CA VAL A 315 -32.01 15.16 14.36
C VAL A 315 -31.55 15.94 13.15
N ALA A 316 -30.59 16.84 13.35
CA ALA A 316 -29.91 17.53 12.25
C ALA A 316 -28.43 17.15 12.27
N ARG A 317 -27.89 16.83 11.08
CA ARG A 317 -26.48 16.46 10.95
C ARG A 317 -25.84 17.31 9.86
N LEU A 318 -24.63 17.82 10.17
CA LEU A 318 -23.73 18.49 9.24
C LEU A 318 -22.43 17.72 9.18
N SER A 319 -22.01 17.34 7.99
CA SER A 319 -20.70 16.74 7.75
C SER A 319 -19.88 17.69 6.87
N TRP A 320 -18.70 18.02 7.33
CA TRP A 320 -17.75 18.84 6.58
C TRP A 320 -16.43 18.06 6.43
N ARG A 321 -15.93 18.03 5.18
CA ARG A 321 -14.65 17.40 4.85
C ARG A 321 -13.72 18.47 4.28
N TRP A 322 -12.53 18.52 4.84
CA TRP A 322 -11.44 19.31 4.33
C TRP A 322 -10.27 18.42 3.93
N ILE A 323 -9.63 18.73 2.83
CA ILE A 323 -8.47 18.02 2.28
C ILE A 323 -7.45 19.09 1.93
N ASP A 324 -6.20 18.91 2.34
CA ASP A 324 -5.12 19.83 2.03
C ASP A 324 -4.83 19.89 0.53
N GLY A 325 -4.27 21.02 0.11
CA GLY A 325 -3.81 21.22 -1.26
C GLY A 325 -2.58 20.32 -1.53
N MET A 326 -2.59 19.64 -2.66
CA MET A 326 -1.47 18.82 -3.11
C MET A 326 -0.64 19.57 -4.14
N LYS A 327 0.66 19.26 -4.21
CA LYS A 327 1.63 19.86 -5.15
C LYS A 327 1.68 19.11 -6.47
#